data_9e55be5ecefe7c53783aca894dd2a074
#
_entry.id   9e55be5ecefe7c53783aca894dd2a074
#
_cell.length_a   1.000
_cell.length_b   1.000
_cell.length_c   1.000
_cell.angle_alpha   90.00
_cell.angle_beta   90.00
_cell.angle_gamma   90.00
#
_symmetry.space_group_name_H-M   'P 1'
#
loop_
_entity.id
_entity.type
_entity.pdbx_description
1 polymer ?
#
loop_
_entity_poly.entity_id
_entity_poly.type
_entity_poly.pdbx_seq_one_letter_code
_entity_poly.pdbx_strand_id
1 'polypeptide(L)'
;MATEFADTTTHAFVYVAADDPLAQPLLTDLALEYHSRYGSYFGESASTEISRYPVDAFAAPDGAFVVLVRDGIPIAGGAFKRFDERTAELKRIWTAATHRRQGLGRLVVAELEAESARRGYDRVFLTTGPRQPEAKNLYLVTGYTPLFDTALTPDEVVIHAFAKSLDARELDIPGITAAHYSAIRREHADNPRFVALIPESD
;
A
#
# COMPACT_ATOMS: atom_id res chain seq x y z
N MET A 1 -15.66 -41.97 18.54
CA MET A 1 -16.06 -41.03 17.50
C MET A 1 -15.56 -39.66 17.94
N ALA A 2 -14.47 -39.17 17.34
CA ALA A 2 -13.99 -37.84 17.60
C ALA A 2 -14.79 -36.87 16.72
N THR A 3 -15.53 -35.97 17.36
CA THR A 3 -16.25 -34.90 16.69
C THR A 3 -15.21 -33.88 16.24
N GLU A 4 -14.93 -33.86 14.96
CA GLU A 4 -14.10 -32.87 14.29
C GLU A 4 -14.87 -31.53 14.38
N PHE A 5 -14.45 -30.67 15.30
CA PHE A 5 -14.93 -29.30 15.33
C PHE A 5 -14.32 -28.62 14.09
N ALA A 6 -15.14 -28.40 13.08
CA ALA A 6 -14.79 -27.52 11.98
C ALA A 6 -14.48 -26.14 12.60
N ASP A 7 -13.23 -25.72 12.50
CA ASP A 7 -12.79 -24.38 12.86
C ASP A 7 -13.44 -23.39 11.87
N THR A 8 -14.63 -22.90 12.25
CA THR A 8 -15.37 -21.88 11.48
C THR A 8 -14.86 -20.49 11.82
N THR A 9 -13.56 -20.30 11.78
CA THR A 9 -12.96 -18.96 11.91
C THR A 9 -13.41 -18.12 10.73
N THR A 10 -14.40 -17.28 10.94
CA THR A 10 -14.99 -16.43 9.89
C THR A 10 -14.15 -15.17 9.74
N HIS A 11 -13.49 -14.99 8.59
CA HIS A 11 -12.91 -13.70 8.26
C HIS A 11 -13.76 -13.02 7.19
N ALA A 12 -13.92 -11.70 7.33
CA ALA A 12 -14.63 -10.88 6.37
C ALA A 12 -13.88 -9.57 6.12
N PHE A 13 -13.90 -9.11 4.87
CA PHE A 13 -13.51 -7.77 4.54
C PHE A 13 -14.63 -6.79 4.89
N VAL A 14 -14.29 -5.73 5.61
CA VAL A 14 -15.17 -4.63 5.97
C VAL A 14 -14.62 -3.34 5.37
N TYR A 15 -15.44 -2.66 4.60
CA TYR A 15 -15.10 -1.35 4.04
C TYR A 15 -15.49 -0.27 5.03
N VAL A 16 -14.55 0.57 5.39
CA VAL A 16 -14.70 1.56 6.46
C VAL A 16 -14.18 2.93 6.02
N ALA A 17 -14.52 3.98 6.75
CA ALA A 17 -13.82 5.25 6.60
C ALA A 17 -12.41 5.17 7.21
N ALA A 18 -11.48 5.99 6.75
CA ALA A 18 -10.10 5.95 7.26
C ALA A 18 -9.97 6.36 8.74
N ASP A 19 -10.96 7.06 9.30
CA ASP A 19 -11.07 7.45 10.70
C ASP A 19 -11.94 6.50 11.55
N ASP A 20 -12.47 5.41 10.95
CA ASP A 20 -13.25 4.40 11.66
C ASP A 20 -12.41 3.70 12.75
N PRO A 21 -13.01 3.37 13.91
CA PRO A 21 -12.32 2.62 14.97
C PRO A 21 -11.68 1.31 14.51
N LEU A 22 -12.24 0.60 13.52
CA LEU A 22 -11.64 -0.62 12.95
C LEU A 22 -10.36 -0.35 12.16
N ALA A 23 -10.15 0.86 11.64
CA ALA A 23 -8.93 1.25 10.95
C ALA A 23 -7.79 1.64 11.91
N GLN A 24 -8.09 2.01 13.15
CA GLN A 24 -7.11 2.57 14.09
C GLN A 24 -5.96 1.62 14.44
N PRO A 25 -6.15 0.31 14.68
CA PRO A 25 -5.04 -0.62 14.91
C PRO A 25 -4.03 -0.62 13.75
N LEU A 26 -4.52 -0.63 12.51
CA LEU A 26 -3.70 -0.57 11.29
C LEU A 26 -2.89 0.73 11.24
N LEU A 27 -3.52 1.87 11.43
CA LEU A 27 -2.86 3.17 11.35
C LEU A 27 -1.81 3.35 12.45
N THR A 28 -2.12 2.87 13.66
CA THR A 28 -1.21 2.92 14.81
C THR A 28 0.02 2.05 14.58
N ASP A 29 -0.19 0.79 14.18
CA ASP A 29 0.90 -0.16 13.92
C ASP A 29 1.81 0.32 12.78
N LEU A 30 1.23 0.86 11.69
CA LEU A 30 2.01 1.42 10.58
C LEU A 30 2.85 2.62 11.01
N ALA A 31 2.30 3.53 11.83
CA ALA A 31 3.05 4.67 12.36
C ALA A 31 4.24 4.21 13.20
N LEU A 32 4.04 3.22 14.08
CA LEU A 32 5.10 2.65 14.91
C LEU A 32 6.16 1.94 14.04
N GLU A 33 5.73 1.16 13.05
CA GLU A 33 6.63 0.45 12.15
C GLU A 33 7.47 1.42 11.31
N TYR A 34 6.86 2.46 10.76
CA TYR A 34 7.58 3.48 9.99
C TYR A 34 8.56 4.26 10.88
N HIS A 35 8.15 4.63 12.09
CA HIS A 35 9.06 5.26 13.03
C HIS A 35 10.25 4.36 13.38
N SER A 36 10.01 3.09 13.65
CA SER A 36 11.06 2.12 13.97
C SER A 36 12.04 1.89 12.81
N ARG A 37 11.54 1.82 11.56
CA ARG A 37 12.37 1.53 10.38
C ARG A 37 13.10 2.74 9.83
N TYR A 38 12.46 3.89 9.86
CA TYR A 38 12.95 5.08 9.16
C TYR A 38 13.37 6.22 10.10
N GLY A 39 12.75 6.35 11.28
CA GLY A 39 13.04 7.44 12.20
C GLY A 39 12.96 8.79 11.47
N SER A 40 14.11 9.49 11.38
CA SER A 40 14.25 10.75 10.62
C SER A 40 14.84 10.57 9.21
N TYR A 41 14.88 9.34 8.68
CA TYR A 41 15.51 9.03 7.39
C TYR A 41 14.96 9.90 6.25
N PHE A 42 13.66 10.06 6.18
CA PHE A 42 13.00 10.89 5.17
C PHE A 42 12.81 12.37 5.60
N GLY A 43 13.34 12.78 6.74
CA GLY A 43 13.26 14.16 7.21
C GLY A 43 11.95 14.56 7.88
N GLU A 44 10.99 13.64 7.99
CA GLU A 44 9.70 13.85 8.65
C GLU A 44 9.33 12.70 9.59
N SER A 45 8.31 12.91 10.40
CA SER A 45 7.81 11.87 11.32
C SER A 45 6.91 10.86 10.61
N ALA A 46 6.88 9.62 11.11
CA ALA A 46 5.96 8.59 10.61
C ALA A 46 4.48 9.00 10.75
N SER A 47 4.13 9.77 11.76
CA SER A 47 2.78 10.30 11.93
C SER A 47 2.41 11.30 10.83
N THR A 48 3.36 12.13 10.38
CA THR A 48 3.17 13.04 9.25
C THR A 48 2.83 12.26 7.97
N GLU A 49 3.57 11.19 7.68
CA GLU A 49 3.29 10.34 6.52
C GLU A 49 1.90 9.68 6.60
N ILE A 50 1.50 9.18 7.76
CA ILE A 50 0.17 8.59 7.95
C ILE A 50 -0.96 9.62 7.83
N SER A 51 -0.75 10.86 8.27
CA SER A 51 -1.74 11.94 8.21
C SER A 51 -1.70 12.78 6.93
N ARG A 52 -0.78 12.48 6.01
CA ARG A 52 -0.57 13.25 4.77
C ARG A 52 -1.82 13.37 3.91
N TYR A 53 -2.62 12.31 3.85
CA TYR A 53 -3.82 12.28 3.02
C TYR A 53 -5.07 12.51 3.87
N PRO A 54 -6.02 13.35 3.41
CA PRO A 54 -7.29 13.52 4.08
C PRO A 54 -8.10 12.22 4.07
N VAL A 55 -9.02 12.07 5.03
CA VAL A 55 -9.85 10.86 5.20
C VAL A 55 -10.61 10.49 3.93
N ASP A 56 -11.15 11.50 3.25
CA ASP A 56 -11.94 11.35 2.02
C ASP A 56 -11.13 10.89 0.80
N ALA A 57 -9.80 11.02 0.82
CA ALA A 57 -8.95 10.45 -0.24
C ALA A 57 -9.12 8.93 -0.38
N PHE A 58 -9.53 8.26 0.70
CA PHE A 58 -9.78 6.81 0.75
C PHE A 58 -11.27 6.46 0.73
N ALA A 59 -12.14 7.40 0.40
CA ALA A 59 -13.57 7.20 0.34
C ALA A 59 -14.06 6.98 -1.11
N ALA A 60 -15.28 6.43 -1.24
CA ALA A 60 -15.98 6.35 -2.51
C ALA A 60 -16.24 7.76 -3.09
N PRO A 61 -16.24 7.93 -4.42
CA PRO A 61 -16.10 6.90 -5.44
C PRO A 61 -14.65 6.51 -5.77
N ASP A 62 -13.68 7.33 -5.42
CA ASP A 62 -12.32 7.30 -5.96
C ASP A 62 -11.33 6.47 -5.12
N GLY A 63 -11.69 6.16 -3.87
CA GLY A 63 -10.84 5.41 -2.94
C GLY A 63 -11.61 4.39 -2.12
N ALA A 64 -10.89 3.50 -1.44
CA ALA A 64 -11.44 2.59 -0.45
C ALA A 64 -10.46 2.35 0.69
N PHE A 65 -10.98 2.15 1.87
CA PHE A 65 -10.26 1.64 3.02
C PHE A 65 -10.89 0.32 3.45
N VAL A 66 -10.11 -0.75 3.49
CA VAL A 66 -10.62 -2.09 3.79
C VAL A 66 -9.86 -2.72 4.96
N VAL A 67 -10.59 -3.36 5.83
CA VAL A 67 -10.07 -4.09 7.00
C VAL A 67 -10.53 -5.54 6.91
N LEU A 68 -9.60 -6.48 7.03
CA LEU A 68 -9.90 -7.89 7.21
C LEU A 68 -10.08 -8.16 8.70
N VAL A 69 -11.28 -8.58 9.06
CA VAL A 69 -11.69 -8.82 10.45
C VAL A 69 -11.85 -10.32 10.69
N ARG A 70 -11.34 -10.82 11.81
CA ARG A 70 -11.54 -12.18 12.31
C ARG A 70 -12.10 -12.09 13.71
N ASP A 71 -13.28 -12.66 13.92
CA ASP A 71 -13.96 -12.64 15.24
C ASP A 71 -14.10 -11.24 15.85
N GLY A 72 -14.41 -10.25 15.00
CA GLY A 72 -14.53 -8.83 15.40
C GLY A 72 -13.21 -8.08 15.54
N ILE A 73 -12.06 -8.73 15.34
CA ILE A 73 -10.71 -8.13 15.52
C ILE A 73 -10.08 -7.86 14.16
N PRO A 74 -9.60 -6.61 13.90
CA PRO A 74 -8.80 -6.30 12.72
C PRO A 74 -7.47 -7.07 12.72
N ILE A 75 -7.21 -7.85 11.65
CA ILE A 75 -6.00 -8.66 11.51
C ILE A 75 -5.14 -8.29 10.32
N ALA A 76 -5.73 -7.66 9.30
CA ALA A 76 -5.03 -7.13 8.14
C ALA A 76 -5.88 -6.02 7.50
N GLY A 77 -5.32 -5.27 6.59
CA GLY A 77 -6.07 -4.25 5.87
C GLY A 77 -5.19 -3.45 4.93
N GLY A 78 -5.80 -2.49 4.27
CA GLY A 78 -5.13 -1.60 3.34
C GLY A 78 -6.12 -0.62 2.74
N ALA A 79 -5.62 0.23 1.88
CA ALA A 79 -6.43 1.25 1.23
C ALA A 79 -5.93 1.49 -0.19
N PHE A 80 -6.76 2.13 -1.00
CA PHE A 80 -6.30 2.80 -2.19
C PHE A 80 -6.94 4.19 -2.31
N LYS A 81 -6.25 5.05 -3.01
CA LYS A 81 -6.76 6.37 -3.44
C LYS A 81 -6.60 6.50 -4.95
N ARG A 82 -7.28 7.47 -5.55
CA ARG A 82 -7.06 7.84 -6.94
C ARG A 82 -5.63 8.37 -7.12
N PHE A 83 -4.91 7.84 -8.11
CA PHE A 83 -3.66 8.40 -8.61
C PHE A 83 -3.92 9.25 -9.85
N ASP A 84 -4.60 8.67 -10.84
CA ASP A 84 -5.11 9.33 -12.04
C ASP A 84 -6.44 8.70 -12.47
N GLU A 85 -6.96 9.05 -13.64
CA GLU A 85 -8.26 8.57 -14.14
C GLU A 85 -8.31 7.05 -14.36
N ARG A 86 -7.16 6.41 -14.53
CA ARG A 86 -7.04 4.98 -14.85
C ARG A 86 -6.30 4.18 -13.78
N THR A 87 -5.69 4.86 -12.80
CA THR A 87 -4.77 4.24 -11.85
C THR A 87 -5.23 4.46 -10.41
N ALA A 88 -5.41 3.37 -9.68
CA ALA A 88 -5.54 3.39 -8.22
C ALA A 88 -4.16 3.24 -7.56
N GLU A 89 -3.86 4.04 -6.55
CA GLU A 89 -2.64 3.92 -5.75
C GLU A 89 -2.94 3.16 -4.46
N LEU A 90 -2.34 1.95 -4.32
CA LEU A 90 -2.46 1.18 -3.08
C LEU A 90 -1.59 1.80 -1.98
N LYS A 91 -2.17 1.92 -0.80
CA LYS A 91 -1.55 2.51 0.39
C LYS A 91 -1.87 1.67 1.63
N ARG A 92 -1.02 1.80 2.63
CA ARG A 92 -1.32 1.31 3.99
C ARG A 92 -1.59 -0.19 4.08
N ILE A 93 -0.93 -1.01 3.23
CA ILE A 93 -1.01 -2.47 3.33
C ILE A 93 -0.42 -2.92 4.65
N TRP A 94 -1.23 -3.58 5.47
CA TRP A 94 -0.88 -3.97 6.82
C TRP A 94 -1.36 -5.38 7.16
N THR A 95 -0.59 -6.06 8.00
CA THR A 95 -0.97 -7.30 8.68
C THR A 95 -0.47 -7.25 10.13
N ALA A 96 -1.36 -7.46 11.07
CA ALA A 96 -1.04 -7.50 12.49
C ALA A 96 0.12 -8.47 12.75
N ALA A 97 1.07 -8.08 13.61
CA ALA A 97 2.30 -8.82 13.85
C ALA A 97 2.08 -10.31 14.18
N THR A 98 1.05 -10.59 14.97
CA THR A 98 0.65 -11.95 15.39
C THR A 98 0.01 -12.79 14.28
N HIS A 99 -0.36 -12.16 13.15
CA HIS A 99 -1.03 -12.81 12.02
C HIS A 99 -0.18 -12.79 10.73
N ARG A 100 1.09 -12.38 10.83
CA ARG A 100 2.03 -12.40 9.67
C ARG A 100 2.32 -13.82 9.21
N ARG A 101 2.78 -13.96 7.97
CA ARG A 101 3.13 -15.23 7.31
C ARG A 101 1.96 -16.22 7.11
N GLN A 102 0.72 -15.73 7.18
CA GLN A 102 -0.51 -16.50 6.91
C GLN A 102 -1.12 -16.15 5.53
N GLY A 103 -0.42 -15.43 4.68
CA GLY A 103 -0.92 -15.03 3.35
C GLY A 103 -1.89 -13.85 3.36
N LEU A 104 -2.19 -13.25 4.53
CA LEU A 104 -3.20 -12.19 4.65
C LEU A 104 -2.88 -10.94 3.83
N GLY A 105 -1.59 -10.57 3.71
CA GLY A 105 -1.20 -9.46 2.84
C GLY A 105 -1.56 -9.69 1.37
N ARG A 106 -1.46 -10.94 0.87
CA ARG A 106 -1.90 -11.28 -0.49
C ARG A 106 -3.42 -11.17 -0.64
N LEU A 107 -4.18 -11.58 0.38
CA LEU A 107 -5.65 -11.45 0.37
C LEU A 107 -6.07 -9.99 0.33
N VAL A 108 -5.43 -9.13 1.14
CA VAL A 108 -5.68 -7.68 1.15
C VAL A 108 -5.37 -7.05 -0.21
N VAL A 109 -4.21 -7.36 -0.79
CA VAL A 109 -3.83 -6.84 -2.12
C VAL A 109 -4.84 -7.28 -3.18
N ALA A 110 -5.22 -8.56 -3.19
CA ALA A 110 -6.20 -9.09 -4.15
C ALA A 110 -7.58 -8.43 -4.01
N GLU A 111 -8.05 -8.17 -2.77
CA GLU A 111 -9.31 -7.45 -2.54
C GLU A 111 -9.25 -6.01 -3.03
N LEU A 112 -8.14 -5.30 -2.77
CA LEU A 112 -7.96 -3.93 -3.24
C LEU A 112 -7.86 -3.86 -4.77
N GLU A 113 -7.19 -4.81 -5.42
CA GLU A 113 -7.15 -4.94 -6.87
C GLU A 113 -8.56 -5.15 -7.46
N ALA A 114 -9.33 -6.07 -6.88
CA ALA A 114 -10.69 -6.34 -7.32
C ALA A 114 -11.60 -5.13 -7.13
N GLU A 115 -11.50 -4.42 -6.00
CA GLU A 115 -12.29 -3.21 -5.76
C GLU A 115 -11.86 -2.06 -6.68
N SER A 116 -10.56 -1.90 -6.93
CA SER A 116 -10.07 -0.90 -7.89
C SER A 116 -10.66 -1.15 -9.30
N ALA A 117 -10.67 -2.42 -9.74
CA ALA A 117 -11.29 -2.78 -11.02
C ALA A 117 -12.80 -2.52 -11.03
N ARG A 118 -13.53 -2.83 -9.94
CA ARG A 118 -14.97 -2.52 -9.81
C ARG A 118 -15.26 -1.03 -9.93
N ARG A 119 -14.32 -0.16 -9.53
CA ARG A 119 -14.43 1.30 -9.63
C ARG A 119 -13.94 1.88 -10.97
N GLY A 120 -13.54 1.02 -11.89
CA GLY A 120 -13.17 1.41 -13.25
C GLY A 120 -11.69 1.71 -13.47
N TYR A 121 -10.83 1.45 -12.48
CA TYR A 121 -9.40 1.50 -12.69
C TYR A 121 -8.92 0.28 -13.49
N ASP A 122 -8.03 0.47 -14.43
CA ASP A 122 -7.45 -0.61 -15.24
C ASP A 122 -6.03 -0.99 -14.82
N ARG A 123 -5.47 -0.26 -13.85
CA ARG A 123 -4.17 -0.57 -13.25
C ARG A 123 -4.08 -0.10 -11.82
N VAL A 124 -3.18 -0.71 -11.08
CA VAL A 124 -2.80 -0.31 -9.74
C VAL A 124 -1.32 0.05 -9.71
N PHE A 125 -0.99 0.98 -8.85
CA PHE A 125 0.32 1.50 -8.58
C PHE A 125 0.56 1.52 -7.08
N LEU A 126 1.81 1.42 -6.64
CA LEU A 126 2.17 1.56 -5.24
C LEU A 126 3.66 1.88 -5.07
N THR A 127 4.00 2.34 -3.89
CA THR A 127 5.38 2.48 -3.44
C THR A 127 5.61 1.83 -2.09
N THR A 128 6.84 1.37 -1.88
CA THR A 128 7.33 0.96 -0.56
C THR A 128 8.76 1.46 -0.36
N GLY A 129 9.18 1.53 0.88
CA GLY A 129 10.52 2.04 1.20
C GLY A 129 11.59 0.94 1.20
N PRO A 130 12.87 1.34 1.19
CA PRO A 130 14.01 0.42 1.08
C PRO A 130 14.17 -0.52 2.28
N ARG A 131 13.61 -0.16 3.42
CA ARG A 131 13.68 -0.96 4.67
C ARG A 131 12.46 -1.86 4.90
N GLN A 132 11.72 -2.18 3.82
CA GLN A 132 10.54 -3.06 3.84
C GLN A 132 10.70 -4.24 2.86
N PRO A 133 11.69 -5.14 3.07
CA PRO A 133 11.95 -6.24 2.14
C PRO A 133 10.78 -7.21 2.01
N GLU A 134 9.97 -7.39 3.06
CA GLU A 134 8.78 -8.22 3.03
C GLU A 134 7.69 -7.64 2.13
N ALA A 135 7.54 -6.31 2.09
CA ALA A 135 6.61 -5.63 1.19
C ALA A 135 7.09 -5.74 -0.26
N LYS A 136 8.39 -5.46 -0.54
CA LYS A 136 8.99 -5.67 -1.86
C LYS A 136 8.72 -7.09 -2.36
N ASN A 137 8.97 -8.10 -1.53
CA ASN A 137 8.74 -9.50 -1.91
C ASN A 137 7.26 -9.82 -2.14
N LEU A 138 6.35 -9.28 -1.31
CA LEU A 138 4.90 -9.43 -1.50
C LEU A 138 4.48 -9.01 -2.91
N TYR A 139 4.89 -7.82 -3.35
CA TYR A 139 4.50 -7.29 -4.66
C TYR A 139 5.11 -8.08 -5.81
N LEU A 140 6.38 -8.46 -5.74
CA LEU A 140 7.00 -9.31 -6.74
C LEU A 140 6.25 -10.65 -6.91
N VAL A 141 5.90 -11.33 -5.82
CA VAL A 141 5.22 -12.63 -5.88
C VAL A 141 3.72 -12.53 -6.18
N THR A 142 3.13 -11.34 -6.15
CA THR A 142 1.74 -11.06 -6.56
C THR A 142 1.64 -10.49 -7.98
N GLY A 143 2.74 -10.47 -8.73
CA GLY A 143 2.76 -10.16 -10.15
C GLY A 143 2.85 -8.66 -10.48
N TYR A 144 3.36 -7.85 -9.56
CA TYR A 144 3.67 -6.46 -9.85
C TYR A 144 4.98 -6.34 -10.62
N THR A 145 5.00 -5.43 -11.57
CA THR A 145 6.20 -5.02 -12.30
C THR A 145 6.93 -3.95 -11.49
N PRO A 146 8.22 -4.17 -11.12
CA PRO A 146 9.02 -3.13 -10.50
C PRO A 146 9.34 -2.03 -11.51
N LEU A 147 9.25 -0.77 -11.07
CA LEU A 147 9.56 0.43 -11.86
C LEU A 147 10.95 0.99 -11.51
N PHE A 148 11.82 0.15 -11.00
CA PHE A 148 13.19 0.46 -10.60
C PHE A 148 14.10 -0.72 -10.95
N ASP A 149 15.40 -0.48 -11.01
CA ASP A 149 16.38 -1.55 -11.23
C ASP A 149 16.48 -2.45 -9.99
N THR A 150 16.02 -3.68 -10.13
CA THR A 150 16.02 -4.68 -9.04
C THR A 150 17.41 -5.22 -8.71
N ALA A 151 18.44 -4.96 -9.55
CA ALA A 151 19.82 -5.34 -9.30
C ALA A 151 20.51 -4.39 -8.31
N LEU A 152 19.98 -3.18 -8.15
CA LEU A 152 20.48 -2.21 -7.17
C LEU A 152 20.12 -2.62 -5.73
N THR A 153 20.98 -2.23 -4.79
CA THR A 153 20.72 -2.45 -3.37
C THR A 153 19.57 -1.56 -2.88
N PRO A 154 18.90 -1.94 -1.79
CA PRO A 154 17.82 -1.14 -1.22
C PRO A 154 18.20 0.31 -0.87
N ASP A 155 19.46 0.56 -0.51
CA ASP A 155 19.94 1.92 -0.17
C ASP A 155 20.22 2.77 -1.41
N GLU A 156 20.45 2.15 -2.58
CA GLU A 156 20.58 2.84 -3.86
C GLU A 156 19.22 3.20 -4.48
N VAL A 157 18.15 2.49 -4.08
CA VAL A 157 16.79 2.75 -4.54
C VAL A 157 15.93 3.16 -3.35
N VAL A 158 15.80 4.45 -3.15
CA VAL A 158 15.08 5.01 -2.00
C VAL A 158 13.58 4.72 -2.05
N ILE A 159 13.00 4.66 -3.26
CA ILE A 159 11.57 4.42 -3.48
C ILE A 159 11.40 3.20 -4.38
N HIS A 160 10.87 2.13 -3.83
CA HIS A 160 10.51 0.93 -4.58
C HIS A 160 9.09 1.08 -5.13
N ALA A 161 8.98 1.56 -6.36
CA ALA A 161 7.72 1.73 -7.06
C ALA A 161 7.35 0.46 -7.85
N PHE A 162 6.04 0.14 -7.89
CA PHE A 162 5.50 -1.02 -8.57
C PHE A 162 4.20 -0.65 -9.28
N ALA A 163 3.93 -1.32 -10.41
CA ALA A 163 2.66 -1.23 -11.10
C ALA A 163 2.17 -2.61 -11.53
N LYS A 164 0.84 -2.74 -11.67
CA LYS A 164 0.20 -3.96 -12.19
C LYS A 164 -1.02 -3.58 -13.02
N SER A 165 -1.16 -4.17 -14.22
CA SER A 165 -2.38 -4.09 -15.01
C SER A 165 -3.47 -4.96 -14.39
N LEU A 166 -4.70 -4.44 -14.35
CA LEU A 166 -5.88 -5.19 -13.89
C LEU A 166 -6.65 -5.83 -15.05
N ASP A 167 -6.38 -5.41 -16.29
CA ASP A 167 -7.06 -5.86 -17.51
C ASP A 167 -6.12 -6.55 -18.54
N ALA A 168 -4.94 -6.94 -18.10
CA ALA A 168 -3.89 -7.58 -18.90
C ALA A 168 -3.32 -6.73 -20.06
N ARG A 169 -3.58 -5.41 -20.11
CA ARG A 169 -2.91 -4.52 -21.05
C ARG A 169 -1.45 -4.33 -20.69
N GLU A 170 -0.63 -4.08 -21.69
CA GLU A 170 0.77 -3.72 -21.49
C GLU A 170 0.88 -2.38 -20.73
N LEU A 171 1.81 -2.32 -19.78
CA LEU A 171 2.06 -1.12 -19.00
C LEU A 171 3.05 -0.20 -19.75
N ASP A 172 2.69 1.07 -19.90
CA ASP A 172 3.64 2.11 -20.27
C ASP A 172 4.56 2.43 -19.07
N ILE A 173 5.60 1.64 -18.90
CA ILE A 173 6.52 1.76 -17.76
C ILE A 173 7.18 3.14 -17.69
N PRO A 174 7.75 3.71 -18.79
CA PRO A 174 8.34 5.05 -18.73
C PRO A 174 7.34 6.12 -18.34
N GLY A 175 6.15 6.13 -18.94
CA GLY A 175 5.11 7.11 -18.64
C GLY A 175 4.60 7.02 -17.20
N ILE A 176 4.38 5.81 -16.68
CA ILE A 176 3.98 5.58 -15.29
C ILE A 176 5.06 6.07 -14.33
N THR A 177 6.33 5.77 -14.62
CA THR A 177 7.48 6.15 -13.78
C THR A 177 7.62 7.67 -13.71
N ALA A 178 7.57 8.36 -14.86
CA ALA A 178 7.66 9.81 -14.93
C ALA A 178 6.49 10.50 -14.19
N ALA A 179 5.25 10.01 -14.39
CA ALA A 179 4.08 10.52 -13.69
C ALA A 179 4.20 10.34 -12.19
N HIS A 180 4.72 9.18 -11.75
CA HIS A 180 4.94 8.87 -10.35
C HIS A 180 5.93 9.83 -9.69
N TYR A 181 7.12 9.98 -10.23
CA TYR A 181 8.13 10.89 -9.66
C TYR A 181 7.62 12.34 -9.60
N SER A 182 6.89 12.78 -10.63
CA SER A 182 6.25 14.09 -10.62
C SER A 182 5.19 14.23 -9.51
N ALA A 183 4.39 13.19 -9.26
CA ALA A 183 3.39 13.19 -8.20
C ALA A 183 4.05 13.25 -6.82
N ILE A 184 5.05 12.40 -6.55
CA ILE A 184 5.77 12.38 -5.28
C ILE A 184 6.42 13.73 -5.00
N ARG A 185 7.08 14.36 -5.98
CA ARG A 185 7.66 15.69 -5.80
C ARG A 185 6.62 16.73 -5.38
N ARG A 186 5.40 16.67 -5.95
CA ARG A 186 4.31 17.58 -5.55
C ARG A 186 3.78 17.29 -4.16
N GLU A 187 3.56 16.01 -3.84
CA GLU A 187 3.04 15.57 -2.53
C GLU A 187 4.00 15.87 -1.38
N HIS A 188 5.30 15.93 -1.64
CA HIS A 188 6.35 16.19 -0.65
C HIS A 188 7.08 17.52 -0.86
N ALA A 189 6.43 18.49 -1.52
CA ALA A 189 7.06 19.78 -1.83
C ALA A 189 7.51 20.55 -0.57
N ASP A 190 6.90 20.29 0.56
CA ASP A 190 7.24 20.82 1.89
C ASP A 190 8.45 20.13 2.53
N ASN A 191 8.96 19.03 1.95
CA ASN A 191 10.10 18.27 2.42
C ASN A 191 11.22 18.22 1.36
N PRO A 192 12.03 19.29 1.19
CA PRO A 192 13.07 19.35 0.16
C PRO A 192 14.14 18.27 0.32
N ARG A 193 14.39 17.76 1.54
CA ARG A 193 15.31 16.66 1.79
C ARG A 193 14.81 15.36 1.16
N PHE A 194 13.52 15.08 1.28
CA PHE A 194 12.92 13.91 0.63
C PHE A 194 12.88 14.05 -0.89
N VAL A 195 12.49 15.23 -1.38
CA VAL A 195 12.43 15.53 -2.83
C VAL A 195 13.80 15.33 -3.50
N ALA A 196 14.89 15.67 -2.82
CA ALA A 196 16.24 15.48 -3.33
C ALA A 196 16.66 14.00 -3.48
N LEU A 197 15.92 13.06 -2.86
CA LEU A 197 16.16 11.62 -2.99
C LEU A 197 15.42 10.98 -4.17
N ILE A 198 14.51 11.73 -4.81
CA ILE A 198 13.71 11.22 -5.93
C ILE A 198 14.54 11.38 -7.21
N PRO A 199 14.75 10.30 -8.00
CA PRO A 199 15.47 10.38 -9.26
C PRO A 199 14.92 11.47 -10.18
N GLU A 200 15.79 12.20 -10.87
CA GLU A 200 15.36 13.08 -11.96
C GLU A 200 14.79 12.22 -13.09
N SER A 201 13.63 12.61 -13.62
CA SER A 201 13.09 11.97 -14.82
C SER A 201 13.78 12.59 -16.04
N ASP A 202 14.50 11.76 -16.76
CA ASP A 202 15.04 12.12 -18.08
C ASP A 202 13.92 12.42 -19.08
#